data_742ebbb4b1e1b54fc3a89747ba0f22d7
#
_entry.id   742ebbb4b1e1b54fc3a89747ba0f22d7
#
_cell.length_a   1.000
_cell.length_b   1.000
_cell.length_c   1.000
_cell.angle_alpha   90.00
_cell.angle_beta   90.00
_cell.angle_gamma   90.00
#
_symmetry.space_group_name_H-M   'P 1'
#
loop_
_entity.id
_entity.type
_entity.pdbx_description
1 polymer ?
#
loop_
_entity_poly.entity_id
_entity_poly.type
_entity_poly.pdbx_seq_one_letter_code
_entity_poly.pdbx_strand_id
1 'polypeptide(L)'
;VMHRLMHRYSLRQIVLVSLLLTAIRWGVVGEWSDHFVAVVLAQCLHAASFGSMHAVAIHFVHRYFPIDIQGQGQAAYSSISFGAGGALGAVLSGFVVNAYGSPVAFNLAAAAAVLALAIGYYSFKPSVSVQVAD
;
A
#
# COMPACT_ATOMS: atom_id res chain seq x y z
N VAL A 1 -14.05 -12.01 1.54
CA VAL A 1 -12.63 -12.36 1.79
C VAL A 1 -12.03 -11.39 2.81
N MET A 2 -12.19 -10.08 2.63
CA MET A 2 -11.54 -9.06 3.46
C MET A 2 -12.03 -9.07 4.93
N HIS A 3 -13.33 -9.22 5.17
CA HIS A 3 -13.90 -9.36 6.52
C HIS A 3 -13.25 -10.52 7.29
N ARG A 4 -13.08 -11.69 6.67
CA ARG A 4 -12.41 -12.85 7.30
C ARG A 4 -10.93 -12.58 7.59
N LEU A 5 -10.25 -11.81 6.75
CA LEU A 5 -8.85 -11.44 6.93
C LEU A 5 -8.68 -10.52 8.16
N MET A 6 -9.54 -9.51 8.29
CA MET A 6 -9.51 -8.57 9.41
C MET A 6 -9.90 -9.19 10.76
N HIS A 7 -10.71 -10.26 10.76
CA HIS A 7 -10.99 -11.04 11.96
C HIS A 7 -9.85 -11.96 12.40
N ARG A 8 -9.02 -12.43 11.44
CA ARG A 8 -7.99 -13.44 11.69
C ARG A 8 -6.61 -12.84 11.96
N TYR A 9 -6.34 -11.64 11.45
CA TYR A 9 -5.04 -10.99 11.53
C TYR A 9 -5.16 -9.58 12.10
N SER A 10 -4.16 -9.16 12.88
CA SER A 10 -4.11 -7.79 13.38
C SER A 10 -3.91 -6.78 12.23
N LEU A 11 -4.42 -5.56 12.39
CA LEU A 11 -4.20 -4.48 11.40
C LEU A 11 -2.71 -4.27 11.11
N ARG A 12 -1.87 -4.36 12.14
CA ARG A 12 -0.41 -4.30 12.00
C ARG A 12 0.11 -5.37 11.03
N GLN A 13 -0.31 -6.63 11.19
CA GLN A 13 0.12 -7.73 10.30
C GLN A 13 -0.32 -7.48 8.86
N ILE A 14 -1.57 -7.06 8.65
CA ILE A 14 -2.09 -6.76 7.31
C ILE A 14 -1.27 -5.65 6.64
N VAL A 15 -0.98 -4.56 7.36
CA VAL A 15 -0.18 -3.44 6.84
C VAL A 15 1.24 -3.90 6.49
N LEU A 16 1.92 -4.59 7.41
CA LEU A 16 3.31 -5.03 7.19
C LEU A 16 3.42 -6.02 6.03
N VAL A 17 2.51 -7.00 5.95
CA VAL A 17 2.48 -7.94 4.82
C VAL A 17 2.18 -7.21 3.50
N SER A 18 1.25 -6.28 3.49
CA SER A 18 0.94 -5.49 2.28
C SER A 18 2.13 -4.66 1.81
N LEU A 19 2.87 -4.03 2.72
CA LEU A 19 4.08 -3.27 2.39
C LEU A 19 5.21 -4.18 1.88
N LEU A 20 5.38 -5.36 2.48
CA LEU A 20 6.32 -6.37 2.02
C LEU A 20 5.98 -6.83 0.59
N LEU A 21 4.72 -7.18 0.32
CA LEU A 21 4.26 -7.55 -1.03
C LEU A 21 4.46 -6.43 -2.04
N THR A 22 4.28 -5.17 -1.61
CA THR A 22 4.52 -3.99 -2.45
C THR A 22 6.01 -3.85 -2.79
N ALA A 23 6.91 -4.05 -1.83
CA ALA A 23 8.35 -4.00 -2.06
C ALA A 23 8.80 -5.10 -3.04
N ILE A 24 8.35 -6.35 -2.80
CA ILE A 24 8.64 -7.50 -3.69
C ILE A 24 8.14 -7.21 -5.10
N ARG A 25 6.89 -6.74 -5.25
CA ARG A 25 6.28 -6.43 -6.54
C ARG A 25 7.10 -5.42 -7.34
N TRP A 26 7.51 -4.32 -6.71
CA TRP A 26 8.28 -3.29 -7.41
C TRP A 26 9.67 -3.79 -7.81
N GLY A 27 10.33 -4.60 -6.96
CA GLY A 27 11.59 -5.26 -7.30
C GLY A 27 11.43 -6.22 -8.49
N VAL A 28 10.37 -7.05 -8.49
CA VAL A 28 10.08 -7.96 -9.61
C VAL A 28 9.86 -7.20 -10.91
N VAL A 29 9.09 -6.11 -10.90
CA VAL A 29 8.87 -5.29 -12.11
C VAL A 29 10.16 -4.60 -12.55
N GLY A 30 10.99 -4.15 -11.60
CA GLY A 30 12.26 -3.50 -11.91
C GLY A 30 13.26 -4.41 -12.64
N GLU A 31 13.33 -5.68 -12.25
CA GLU A 31 14.31 -6.63 -12.79
C GLU A 31 13.78 -7.46 -13.96
N TRP A 32 12.46 -7.74 -14.00
CA TRP A 32 11.86 -8.67 -14.97
C TRP A 32 10.68 -8.06 -15.73
N SER A 33 10.72 -6.78 -16.06
CA SER A 33 9.66 -6.10 -16.82
C SER A 33 9.43 -6.71 -18.21
N ASP A 34 10.43 -7.34 -18.80
CA ASP A 34 10.35 -7.99 -20.14
C ASP A 34 9.71 -9.39 -20.07
N HIS A 35 9.54 -9.96 -18.88
CA HIS A 35 8.96 -11.27 -18.70
C HIS A 35 7.46 -11.17 -18.38
N PHE A 36 6.61 -11.52 -19.34
CA PHE A 36 5.15 -11.46 -19.22
C PHE A 36 4.62 -12.12 -17.94
N VAL A 37 5.10 -13.33 -17.59
CA VAL A 37 4.66 -14.07 -16.40
C VAL A 37 5.02 -13.31 -15.12
N ALA A 38 6.23 -12.73 -15.06
CA ALA A 38 6.65 -11.94 -13.90
C ALA A 38 5.77 -10.71 -13.69
N VAL A 39 5.44 -10.02 -14.79
CA VAL A 39 4.54 -8.85 -14.75
C VAL A 39 3.13 -9.26 -14.30
N VAL A 40 2.58 -10.36 -14.80
CA VAL A 40 1.26 -10.87 -14.37
C VAL A 40 1.26 -11.22 -12.88
N LEU A 41 2.27 -11.91 -12.39
CA LEU A 41 2.41 -12.23 -10.96
C LEU A 41 2.54 -10.96 -10.11
N ALA A 42 3.30 -9.97 -10.59
CA ALA A 42 3.40 -8.66 -9.93
C ALA A 42 2.04 -7.95 -9.84
N GLN A 43 1.17 -8.06 -10.85
CA GLN A 43 -0.19 -7.50 -10.79
C GLN A 43 -1.08 -8.26 -9.79
N CYS A 44 -0.93 -9.56 -9.64
CA CYS A 44 -1.62 -10.31 -8.59
C CYS A 44 -1.18 -9.84 -7.18
N LEU A 45 0.13 -9.62 -6.98
CA LEU A 45 0.66 -9.05 -5.74
C LEU A 45 0.14 -7.61 -5.51
N HIS A 46 -0.01 -6.82 -6.58
CA HIS A 46 -0.61 -5.50 -6.50
C HIS A 46 -2.05 -5.54 -6.02
N ALA A 47 -2.88 -6.39 -6.61
CA ALA A 47 -4.27 -6.54 -6.21
C ALA A 47 -4.38 -6.93 -4.72
N ALA A 48 -3.55 -7.86 -4.26
CA ALA A 48 -3.54 -8.30 -2.86
C ALA A 48 -3.07 -7.20 -1.91
N SER A 49 -1.94 -6.55 -2.18
CA SER A 49 -1.37 -5.52 -1.31
C SER A 49 -2.21 -4.24 -1.30
N PHE A 50 -2.61 -3.74 -2.47
CA PHE A 50 -3.42 -2.54 -2.59
C PHE A 50 -4.80 -2.71 -1.96
N GLY A 51 -5.49 -3.81 -2.28
CA GLY A 51 -6.82 -4.10 -1.72
C GLY A 51 -6.79 -4.23 -0.21
N SER A 52 -5.76 -4.86 0.35
CA SER A 52 -5.61 -5.00 1.81
C SER A 52 -5.32 -3.64 2.49
N MET A 53 -4.42 -2.83 1.94
CA MET A 53 -4.12 -1.49 2.47
C MET A 53 -5.33 -0.56 2.39
N HIS A 54 -6.05 -0.59 1.26
CA HIS A 54 -7.27 0.21 1.10
C HIS A 54 -8.34 -0.16 2.13
N ALA A 55 -8.56 -1.45 2.37
CA ALA A 55 -9.51 -1.91 3.37
C ALA A 55 -9.13 -1.48 4.80
N VAL A 56 -7.85 -1.52 5.14
CA VAL A 56 -7.35 -1.00 6.43
C VAL A 56 -7.60 0.51 6.53
N ALA A 57 -7.33 1.27 5.48
CA ALA A 57 -7.56 2.72 5.47
C ALA A 57 -9.05 3.05 5.67
N ILE A 58 -9.95 2.37 4.97
CA ILE A 58 -11.40 2.55 5.14
C ILE A 58 -11.85 2.14 6.54
N HIS A 59 -11.30 1.06 7.12
CA HIS A 59 -11.56 0.70 8.51
C HIS A 59 -11.17 1.82 9.48
N PHE A 60 -10.01 2.48 9.28
CA PHE A 60 -9.64 3.64 10.10
C PHE A 60 -10.57 4.83 9.91
N VAL A 61 -11.03 5.11 8.69
CA VAL A 61 -12.03 6.15 8.45
C VAL A 61 -13.29 5.87 9.26
N HIS A 62 -13.82 4.64 9.19
CA HIS A 62 -15.03 4.28 9.94
C HIS A 62 -14.83 4.31 11.47
N ARG A 63 -13.63 4.06 11.94
CA ARG A 63 -13.32 4.05 13.39
C ARG A 63 -13.14 5.45 13.99
N TYR A 64 -12.55 6.37 13.22
CA TYR A 64 -12.14 7.68 13.75
C TYR A 64 -13.05 8.83 13.33
N PHE A 65 -13.87 8.65 12.31
CA PHE A 65 -14.81 9.67 11.85
C PHE A 65 -16.25 9.33 12.26
N PRO A 66 -17.02 10.30 12.81
CA PRO A 66 -18.45 10.17 13.03
C PRO A 66 -19.19 9.78 11.73
N ILE A 67 -20.31 9.05 11.86
CA ILE A 67 -21.00 8.45 10.72
C ILE A 67 -21.45 9.46 9.66
N ASP A 68 -21.81 10.64 10.09
CA ASP A 68 -22.25 11.76 9.25
C ASP A 68 -21.16 12.38 8.38
N ILE A 69 -19.87 12.21 8.77
CA ILE A 69 -18.71 12.74 8.03
C ILE A 69 -17.74 11.67 7.52
N GLN A 70 -18.09 10.38 7.61
CA GLN A 70 -17.23 9.30 7.09
C GLN A 70 -16.95 9.42 5.59
N GLY A 71 -17.92 9.92 4.80
CA GLY A 71 -17.72 10.22 3.39
C GLY A 71 -16.65 11.29 3.14
N GLN A 72 -16.59 12.32 3.99
CA GLN A 72 -15.55 13.35 3.92
C GLN A 72 -14.18 12.78 4.31
N GLY A 73 -14.12 11.94 5.34
CA GLY A 73 -12.90 11.24 5.75
C GLY A 73 -12.34 10.35 4.63
N GLN A 74 -13.22 9.61 3.93
CA GLN A 74 -12.83 8.79 2.78
C GLN A 74 -12.37 9.64 1.59
N ALA A 75 -13.04 10.75 1.31
CA ALA A 75 -12.65 11.69 0.26
C ALA A 75 -11.28 12.32 0.56
N ALA A 76 -11.03 12.74 1.80
CA ALA A 76 -9.74 13.29 2.23
C ALA A 76 -8.61 12.24 2.08
N TYR A 77 -8.83 11.01 2.56
CA TYR A 77 -7.89 9.91 2.37
C TYR A 77 -7.55 9.70 0.88
N SER A 78 -8.58 9.62 0.03
CA SER A 78 -8.39 9.37 -1.40
C SER A 78 -7.67 10.54 -2.10
N SER A 79 -8.04 11.78 -1.78
CA SER A 79 -7.44 12.97 -2.37
C SER A 79 -5.96 13.12 -1.99
N ILE A 80 -5.61 12.84 -0.75
CA ILE A 80 -4.22 12.90 -0.29
C ILE A 80 -3.41 11.74 -0.85
N SER A 81 -3.91 10.50 -0.71
CA SER A 81 -3.14 9.31 -1.06
C SER A 81 -3.02 9.12 -2.58
N PHE A 82 -4.12 9.22 -3.31
CA PHE A 82 -4.13 8.96 -4.76
C PHE A 82 -4.02 10.25 -5.58
N GLY A 83 -4.59 11.37 -5.10
CA GLY A 83 -4.49 12.66 -5.75
C GLY A 83 -3.07 13.24 -5.59
N ALA A 84 -2.77 13.79 -4.43
CA ALA A 84 -1.47 14.44 -4.21
C ALA A 84 -0.30 13.44 -4.26
N GLY A 85 -0.40 12.31 -3.57
CA GLY A 85 0.64 11.27 -3.58
C GLY A 85 0.87 10.67 -4.95
N GLY A 86 -0.21 10.39 -5.70
CA GLY A 86 -0.13 9.88 -7.07
C GLY A 86 0.49 10.88 -8.03
N ALA A 87 0.12 12.16 -7.96
CA ALA A 87 0.68 13.23 -8.80
C ALA A 87 2.18 13.43 -8.54
N LEU A 88 2.58 13.52 -7.27
CA LEU A 88 4.00 13.62 -6.89
C LEU A 88 4.79 12.39 -7.35
N GLY A 89 4.24 11.20 -7.14
CA GLY A 89 4.85 9.95 -7.58
C GLY A 89 5.04 9.91 -9.10
N ALA A 90 4.03 10.32 -9.87
CA ALA A 90 4.11 10.36 -11.33
C ALA A 90 5.18 11.35 -11.82
N VAL A 91 5.26 12.55 -11.26
CA VAL A 91 6.27 13.54 -11.62
C VAL A 91 7.68 13.04 -11.28
N LEU A 92 7.90 12.56 -10.06
CA LEU A 92 9.20 12.06 -9.62
C LEU A 92 9.65 10.85 -10.42
N SER A 93 8.76 9.87 -10.65
CA SER A 93 9.08 8.70 -11.46
C SER A 93 9.36 9.07 -12.91
N GLY A 94 8.65 10.04 -13.47
CA GLY A 94 8.91 10.55 -14.82
C GLY A 94 10.33 11.12 -14.97
N PHE A 95 10.80 11.92 -14.02
CA PHE A 95 12.17 12.43 -13.99
C PHE A 95 13.20 11.30 -13.89
N VAL A 96 12.97 10.32 -12.99
CA VAL A 96 13.89 9.20 -12.81
C VAL A 96 13.95 8.32 -14.06
N VAL A 97 12.79 7.99 -14.64
CA VAL A 97 12.73 7.20 -15.88
C VAL A 97 13.46 7.88 -17.02
N ASN A 98 13.29 9.19 -17.19
CA ASN A 98 13.95 9.94 -18.24
C ASN A 98 15.47 10.02 -18.06
N ALA A 99 15.96 10.12 -16.81
CA ALA A 99 17.38 10.27 -16.51
C ALA A 99 18.12 8.92 -16.39
N TYR A 100 17.49 7.89 -15.86
CA TYR A 100 18.13 6.64 -15.44
C TYR A 100 17.43 5.37 -15.95
N GLY A 101 16.29 5.50 -16.61
CA GLY A 101 15.51 4.37 -17.12
C GLY A 101 14.50 3.79 -16.12
N SER A 102 13.60 2.96 -16.65
CA SER A 102 12.49 2.36 -15.88
C SER A 102 12.95 1.45 -14.75
N PRO A 103 13.99 0.58 -14.88
CA PRO A 103 14.42 -0.29 -13.79
C PRO A 103 14.79 0.48 -12.53
N VAL A 104 15.49 1.62 -12.68
CA VAL A 104 15.90 2.46 -11.55
C VAL A 104 14.67 3.06 -10.84
N ALA A 105 13.68 3.51 -11.59
CA ALA A 105 12.44 4.06 -11.01
C ALA A 105 11.68 2.99 -10.20
N PHE A 106 11.57 1.77 -10.70
CA PHE A 106 10.92 0.67 -9.99
C PHE A 106 11.71 0.22 -8.75
N ASN A 107 13.03 0.19 -8.82
CA ASN A 107 13.88 -0.14 -7.67
C ASN A 107 13.82 0.94 -6.59
N LEU A 108 13.73 2.22 -6.94
CA LEU A 108 13.47 3.30 -5.99
C LEU A 108 12.09 3.17 -5.33
N ALA A 109 11.07 2.78 -6.08
CA ALA A 109 9.74 2.50 -5.51
C ALA A 109 9.78 1.30 -4.55
N ALA A 110 10.56 0.25 -4.85
CA ALA A 110 10.80 -0.87 -3.95
C ALA A 110 11.52 -0.41 -2.67
N ALA A 111 12.54 0.41 -2.79
CA ALA A 111 13.27 0.96 -1.64
C ALA A 111 12.36 1.83 -0.76
N ALA A 112 11.50 2.66 -1.35
CA ALA A 112 10.51 3.44 -0.62
C ALA A 112 9.51 2.54 0.14
N ALA A 113 9.07 1.43 -0.47
CA ALA A 113 8.19 0.46 0.19
C ALA A 113 8.90 -0.27 1.35
N VAL A 114 10.19 -0.60 1.21
CA VAL A 114 11.01 -1.16 2.31
C VAL A 114 11.16 -0.15 3.45
N LEU A 115 11.40 1.12 3.15
CA LEU A 115 11.47 2.17 4.16
C LEU A 115 10.13 2.32 4.89
N ALA A 116 9.01 2.33 4.15
CA ALA A 116 7.67 2.36 4.74
C ALA A 116 7.41 1.12 5.62
N LEU A 117 7.87 -0.07 5.20
CA LEU A 117 7.81 -1.30 5.99
C LEU A 117 8.58 -1.17 7.31
N ALA A 118 9.80 -0.63 7.27
CA ALA A 118 10.60 -0.39 8.46
C ALA A 118 9.92 0.60 9.40
N ILE A 119 9.45 1.74 8.91
CA ILE A 119 8.71 2.72 9.70
C ILE A 119 7.47 2.08 10.31
N GLY A 120 6.70 1.34 9.52
CA GLY A 120 5.50 0.64 10.00
C GLY A 120 5.81 -0.38 11.09
N TYR A 121 6.90 -1.14 10.94
CA TYR A 121 7.32 -2.13 11.93
C TYR A 121 7.62 -1.50 13.30
N TYR A 122 8.31 -0.36 13.34
CA TYR A 122 8.67 0.33 14.57
C TYR A 122 7.52 1.19 15.14
N SER A 123 6.66 1.74 14.29
CA SER A 123 5.57 2.65 14.72
C SER A 123 4.34 1.92 15.23
N PHE A 124 3.98 0.78 14.63
CA PHE A 124 2.82 0.02 15.09
C PHE A 124 3.18 -0.83 16.32
N LYS A 125 2.69 -0.42 17.49
CA LYS A 125 2.80 -1.24 18.72
C LYS A 125 2.04 -2.56 18.56
N PRO A 126 2.50 -3.67 19.19
CA PRO A 126 1.91 -5.02 19.04
C PRO A 126 0.43 -5.16 19.45
N SER A 127 -0.15 -4.19 20.12
CA SER A 127 -1.42 -4.28 20.86
C SER A 127 -2.66 -3.73 20.17
N VAL A 128 -2.64 -3.45 18.85
CA VAL A 128 -3.87 -3.06 18.14
C VAL A 128 -4.57 -4.31 17.63
N SER A 129 -5.20 -5.07 18.52
CA SER A 129 -6.21 -6.06 18.16
C SER A 129 -7.45 -5.33 17.65
N VAL A 130 -7.97 -5.77 16.52
CA VAL A 130 -9.28 -5.33 16.04
C VAL A 130 -10.33 -5.89 16.98
N GLN A 131 -10.83 -5.07 17.91
CA GLN A 131 -12.14 -5.35 18.49
C GLN A 131 -13.18 -4.93 17.45
N VAL A 132 -13.67 -5.90 16.72
CA VAL A 132 -14.89 -5.71 15.92
C VAL A 132 -16.00 -5.62 16.95
N ALA A 133 -16.62 -4.45 17.07
CA ALA A 133 -17.86 -4.31 17.81
C ALA A 133 -18.92 -5.16 17.09
N ASP A 134 -19.50 -6.11 17.83
CA ASP A 134 -20.64 -6.92 17.42
C ASP A 134 -21.88 -6.02 17.23
#